data_4d3004d8f27c1a339724b4538bb5c737
#
_entry.id   4d3004d8f27c1a339724b4538bb5c737
#
_cell.length_a   1.000
_cell.length_b   1.000
_cell.length_c   1.000
_cell.angle_alpha   90.00
_cell.angle_beta   90.00
_cell.angle_gamma   90.00
#
_symmetry.space_group_name_H-M   'P 1'
#
loop_
_entity.id
_entity.type
_entity.pdbx_description
1 polymer ?
#
loop_
_entity_poly.entity_id
_entity_poly.type
_entity_poly.pdbx_seq_one_letter_code
_entity_poly.pdbx_strand_id
1 'polypeptide(L)'
;LIITDASGMSVLTAWAAGKFSSTSVKKTFADLDIENKIKNRTLIIPGKVAVMKGEIAEKLPGWNVVVGPTEAVQLPKYMKDKEYEAAAKAAAAEAAAKAAAAPAEEVKELSFEELLATKVPAIEVVDMGVQYKGHNPEAQTFVTIGERIHCISPVIRKAMDERDPAPILKRAAEQIAAGATYLDVNIGPAEKDGPERMMWAVKLLQENFNNVPLALDTANKKAIEAGIKVYNRTNGKPIVNSADAGSRISYIDLAAANDAICIALCSADGIAKDNEERMKHCHNMLERGLSLGMEATDLWFDPLFLVVKGMQDKQMDVLNAIKLFADEGLKSTGGLSNNSNGAPKNVRPIMDSALVAMAMMQGLTSAIVN
;
A
#
# COMPACT_ATOMS: atom_id res chain seq x y z
N LEU A 1 28.86 -10.23 -23.68
CA LEU A 1 29.84 -10.65 -22.67
C LEU A 1 31.25 -10.56 -23.28
N ILE A 2 32.13 -9.76 -22.66
CA ILE A 2 33.51 -9.67 -23.03
C ILE A 2 34.32 -10.57 -22.09
N ILE A 3 35.04 -11.53 -22.61
CA ILE A 3 35.92 -12.40 -21.84
C ILE A 3 37.35 -11.96 -22.05
N THR A 4 38.03 -11.58 -21.00
CA THR A 4 39.46 -11.26 -21.01
C THR A 4 40.30 -12.48 -20.64
N ASP A 5 41.49 -12.61 -21.21
CA ASP A 5 42.41 -13.68 -20.81
C ASP A 5 42.90 -13.46 -19.36
N ALA A 6 42.40 -14.25 -18.47
CA ALA A 6 42.77 -14.27 -17.06
C ALA A 6 43.64 -15.51 -16.71
N SER A 7 44.08 -16.27 -17.70
CA SER A 7 44.88 -17.50 -17.53
C SER A 7 44.24 -18.49 -16.56
N GLY A 8 42.90 -18.63 -16.61
CA GLY A 8 42.12 -19.55 -15.73
C GLY A 8 41.97 -19.04 -14.29
N MET A 9 42.45 -17.86 -13.94
CA MET A 9 42.33 -17.28 -12.59
C MET A 9 40.97 -16.62 -12.36
N SER A 10 40.54 -16.53 -11.11
CA SER A 10 39.40 -15.71 -10.75
C SER A 10 39.66 -14.24 -11.05
N VAL A 11 38.61 -13.43 -11.28
CA VAL A 11 38.78 -12.01 -11.56
C VAL A 11 39.56 -11.26 -10.47
N LEU A 12 39.36 -11.65 -9.20
CA LEU A 12 40.06 -11.05 -8.08
C LEU A 12 41.56 -11.41 -8.10
N THR A 13 41.89 -12.66 -8.38
CA THR A 13 43.27 -13.14 -8.49
C THR A 13 43.95 -12.50 -9.73
N ALA A 14 43.26 -12.41 -10.84
CA ALA A 14 43.76 -11.77 -12.04
C ALA A 14 44.03 -10.26 -11.86
N TRP A 15 43.18 -9.58 -11.09
CA TRP A 15 43.40 -8.18 -10.71
C TRP A 15 44.60 -8.05 -9.79
N ALA A 16 44.71 -8.84 -8.74
CA ALA A 16 45.87 -8.84 -7.83
C ALA A 16 47.20 -9.13 -8.56
N ALA A 17 47.17 -9.99 -9.59
CA ALA A 17 48.31 -10.31 -10.45
C ALA A 17 48.55 -9.29 -11.59
N GLY A 18 47.79 -8.19 -11.66
CA GLY A 18 47.90 -7.16 -12.70
C GLY A 18 47.42 -7.58 -14.09
N LYS A 19 46.85 -8.79 -14.26
CA LYS A 19 46.33 -9.28 -15.53
C LYS A 19 44.96 -8.70 -15.90
N PHE A 20 44.16 -8.38 -14.90
CA PHE A 20 42.91 -7.62 -15.06
C PHE A 20 43.11 -6.21 -14.51
N SER A 21 43.23 -5.24 -15.37
CA SER A 21 43.52 -3.83 -15.05
C SER A 21 42.71 -2.89 -15.96
N SER A 22 42.58 -1.62 -15.60
CA SER A 22 41.97 -0.60 -16.45
C SER A 22 42.61 -0.49 -17.82
N THR A 23 43.92 -0.72 -17.87
CA THR A 23 44.69 -0.74 -19.13
C THR A 23 44.36 -1.95 -19.98
N SER A 24 44.25 -3.15 -19.38
CA SER A 24 43.81 -4.36 -20.11
C SER A 24 42.39 -4.26 -20.62
N VAL A 25 41.49 -3.65 -19.85
CA VAL A 25 40.11 -3.38 -20.29
C VAL A 25 40.11 -2.43 -21.50
N LYS A 26 40.85 -1.29 -21.45
CA LYS A 26 40.94 -0.36 -22.57
C LYS A 26 41.51 -1.03 -23.82
N LYS A 27 42.57 -1.84 -23.67
CA LYS A 27 43.16 -2.60 -24.78
C LYS A 27 42.14 -3.55 -25.42
N THR A 28 41.41 -4.30 -24.60
CA THR A 28 40.34 -5.21 -25.08
C THR A 28 39.23 -4.46 -25.84
N PHE A 29 38.90 -3.23 -25.44
CA PHE A 29 37.95 -2.38 -26.16
C PHE A 29 38.45 -2.03 -27.54
N ALA A 30 39.72 -1.66 -27.67
CA ALA A 30 40.35 -1.35 -28.97
C ALA A 30 40.47 -2.60 -29.85
N ASP A 31 40.99 -3.69 -29.31
CA ASP A 31 41.20 -4.95 -30.03
C ASP A 31 39.92 -5.54 -30.62
N LEU A 32 38.79 -5.37 -29.93
CA LEU A 32 37.47 -5.88 -30.32
C LEU A 32 36.60 -4.84 -31.03
N ASP A 33 37.08 -3.61 -31.21
CA ASP A 33 36.34 -2.50 -31.81
C ASP A 33 34.97 -2.27 -31.17
N ILE A 34 34.95 -2.29 -29.83
CA ILE A 34 33.72 -2.22 -29.03
C ILE A 34 33.01 -0.87 -29.19
N GLU A 35 33.78 0.21 -29.30
CA GLU A 35 33.25 1.58 -29.42
C GLU A 35 32.35 1.76 -30.64
N ASN A 36 32.65 1.09 -31.76
CA ASN A 36 31.85 1.16 -32.97
C ASN A 36 30.69 0.15 -33.00
N LYS A 37 30.79 -0.93 -32.23
CA LYS A 37 29.77 -2.02 -32.21
C LYS A 37 28.66 -1.79 -31.22
N ILE A 38 28.89 -1.09 -30.11
CA ILE A 38 27.94 -0.96 -29.00
C ILE A 38 27.42 0.48 -28.93
N LYS A 39 26.12 0.66 -29.25
CA LYS A 39 25.45 1.98 -29.17
C LYS A 39 25.17 2.41 -27.73
N ASN A 40 24.79 1.48 -26.86
CA ASN A 40 24.57 1.73 -25.44
C ASN A 40 25.92 1.63 -24.71
N ARG A 41 26.55 2.77 -24.49
CA ARG A 41 27.88 2.89 -23.89
C ARG A 41 27.88 2.61 -22.38
N THR A 42 27.40 1.43 -22.00
CA THR A 42 27.42 0.97 -20.60
C THR A 42 28.29 -0.26 -20.46
N LEU A 43 29.28 -0.18 -19.57
CA LEU A 43 30.17 -1.28 -19.20
C LEU A 43 29.82 -1.77 -17.80
N ILE A 44 29.48 -3.04 -17.65
CA ILE A 44 29.26 -3.68 -16.36
C ILE A 44 30.53 -4.45 -15.98
N ILE A 45 31.14 -4.06 -14.87
CA ILE A 45 32.31 -4.73 -14.30
C ILE A 45 31.91 -5.64 -13.15
N PRO A 46 32.64 -6.75 -12.90
CA PRO A 46 32.36 -7.64 -11.77
C PRO A 46 32.41 -6.91 -10.42
N GLY A 47 31.46 -7.19 -9.53
CA GLY A 47 31.38 -6.55 -8.21
C GLY A 47 32.63 -6.73 -7.36
N LYS A 48 33.36 -7.86 -7.54
CA LYS A 48 34.63 -8.14 -6.84
C LYS A 48 35.77 -7.15 -7.15
N VAL A 49 35.66 -6.41 -8.27
CA VAL A 49 36.66 -5.39 -8.68
C VAL A 49 36.03 -3.99 -8.77
N ALA A 50 35.02 -3.74 -7.94
CA ALA A 50 34.32 -2.47 -7.85
C ALA A 50 35.25 -1.25 -7.66
N VAL A 51 36.36 -1.45 -6.96
CA VAL A 51 37.39 -0.43 -6.72
C VAL A 51 37.98 0.15 -7.99
N MET A 52 37.93 -0.59 -9.11
CA MET A 52 38.46 -0.15 -10.41
C MET A 52 37.52 0.75 -11.21
N LYS A 53 36.28 0.97 -10.72
CA LYS A 53 35.23 1.72 -11.45
C LYS A 53 35.74 3.09 -11.90
N GLY A 54 36.32 3.87 -11.00
CA GLY A 54 36.83 5.21 -11.30
C GLY A 54 37.93 5.20 -12.37
N GLU A 55 38.93 4.34 -12.17
CA GLU A 55 40.08 4.22 -13.07
C GLU A 55 39.70 3.72 -14.48
N ILE A 56 38.74 2.83 -14.58
CA ILE A 56 38.19 2.36 -15.86
C ILE A 56 37.39 3.48 -16.54
N ALA A 57 36.59 4.23 -15.80
CA ALA A 57 35.79 5.33 -16.33
C ALA A 57 36.69 6.46 -16.91
N GLU A 58 37.80 6.75 -16.25
CA GLU A 58 38.79 7.71 -16.75
C GLU A 58 39.43 7.25 -18.08
N LYS A 59 39.67 5.95 -18.23
CA LYS A 59 40.30 5.39 -19.46
C LYS A 59 39.32 5.14 -20.60
N LEU A 60 38.03 5.15 -20.34
CA LEU A 60 36.95 4.98 -21.32
C LEU A 60 35.99 6.17 -21.28
N PRO A 61 36.44 7.37 -21.73
CA PRO A 61 35.60 8.56 -21.71
C PRO A 61 34.34 8.36 -22.56
N GLY A 62 33.19 8.75 -22.04
CA GLY A 62 31.89 8.56 -22.69
C GLY A 62 31.22 7.20 -22.43
N TRP A 63 31.83 6.33 -21.62
CA TRP A 63 31.24 5.09 -21.16
C TRP A 63 30.73 5.21 -19.73
N ASN A 64 29.51 4.70 -19.49
CA ASN A 64 28.94 4.56 -18.15
C ASN A 64 29.44 3.25 -17.53
N VAL A 65 30.33 3.33 -16.56
CA VAL A 65 30.86 2.13 -15.87
C VAL A 65 30.01 1.82 -14.66
N VAL A 66 29.39 0.65 -14.67
CA VAL A 66 28.48 0.18 -13.63
C VAL A 66 29.07 -1.06 -12.93
N VAL A 67 28.96 -1.10 -11.62
CA VAL A 67 29.35 -2.28 -10.82
C VAL A 67 28.22 -3.29 -10.87
N GLY A 68 28.50 -4.48 -11.38
CA GLY A 68 27.59 -5.61 -11.42
C GLY A 68 27.67 -6.50 -10.18
N PRO A 69 27.03 -7.66 -10.20
CA PRO A 69 27.03 -8.61 -9.09
C PRO A 69 28.42 -9.18 -8.83
N THR A 70 28.64 -9.68 -7.61
CA THR A 70 29.91 -10.32 -7.21
C THR A 70 30.10 -11.69 -7.82
N GLU A 71 29.01 -12.40 -8.11
CA GLU A 71 29.04 -13.75 -8.69
C GLU A 71 28.38 -13.77 -10.06
N ALA A 72 29.04 -14.43 -11.03
CA ALA A 72 28.58 -14.49 -12.42
C ALA A 72 27.21 -15.11 -12.59
N VAL A 73 26.82 -16.06 -11.72
CA VAL A 73 25.51 -16.69 -11.72
C VAL A 73 24.35 -15.70 -11.47
N GLN A 74 24.65 -14.57 -10.83
CA GLN A 74 23.66 -13.52 -10.54
C GLN A 74 23.46 -12.55 -11.72
N LEU A 75 24.33 -12.60 -12.73
CA LEU A 75 24.30 -11.66 -13.84
C LEU A 75 23.00 -11.68 -14.66
N PRO A 76 22.38 -12.85 -14.97
CA PRO A 76 21.11 -12.86 -15.70
C PRO A 76 19.98 -12.14 -14.96
N LYS A 77 19.88 -12.34 -13.66
CA LYS A 77 18.89 -11.65 -12.82
C LYS A 77 19.20 -10.14 -12.77
N TYR A 78 20.44 -9.78 -12.51
CA TYR A 78 20.89 -8.38 -12.48
C TYR A 78 20.57 -7.65 -13.79
N MET A 79 20.77 -8.29 -14.93
CA MET A 79 20.47 -7.70 -16.25
C MET A 79 18.97 -7.47 -16.44
N LYS A 80 18.12 -8.42 -16.03
CA LYS A 80 16.66 -8.26 -16.06
C LYS A 80 16.19 -7.11 -15.17
N ASP A 81 16.72 -7.01 -13.95
CA ASP A 81 16.38 -5.95 -13.01
C ASP A 81 16.77 -4.57 -13.57
N LYS A 82 17.93 -4.48 -14.25
CA LYS A 82 18.40 -3.25 -14.90
C LYS A 82 17.61 -2.87 -16.15
N GLU A 83 17.17 -3.81 -16.94
CA GLU A 83 16.26 -3.58 -18.06
C GLU A 83 14.91 -3.04 -17.56
N TYR A 84 14.39 -3.61 -16.48
CA TYR A 84 13.17 -3.13 -15.84
C TYR A 84 13.32 -1.70 -15.28
N GLU A 85 14.42 -1.41 -14.56
CA GLU A 85 14.72 -0.06 -14.07
C GLU A 85 14.85 0.96 -15.22
N ALA A 86 15.48 0.58 -16.31
CA ALA A 86 15.63 1.45 -17.48
C ALA A 86 14.28 1.71 -18.17
N ALA A 87 13.46 0.68 -18.31
CA ALA A 87 12.10 0.81 -18.87
C ALA A 87 11.20 1.67 -17.97
N ALA A 88 11.25 1.46 -16.65
CA ALA A 88 10.50 2.26 -15.69
C ALA A 88 10.93 3.72 -15.70
N LYS A 89 12.24 3.99 -15.80
CA LYS A 89 12.78 5.36 -15.90
C LYS A 89 12.38 6.03 -17.21
N ALA A 90 12.37 5.30 -18.32
CA ALA A 90 11.93 5.81 -19.63
C ALA A 90 10.44 6.15 -19.61
N ALA A 91 9.60 5.26 -19.05
CA ALA A 91 8.17 5.50 -18.90
C ALA A 91 7.87 6.69 -17.99
N ALA A 92 8.61 6.84 -16.88
CA ALA A 92 8.49 7.99 -16.00
C ALA A 92 8.91 9.30 -16.67
N ALA A 93 9.98 9.28 -17.49
CA ALA A 93 10.42 10.45 -18.25
C ALA A 93 9.42 10.84 -19.34
N GLU A 94 8.81 9.86 -20.01
CA GLU A 94 7.76 10.08 -21.00
C GLU A 94 6.48 10.64 -20.35
N ALA A 95 6.08 10.10 -19.19
CA ALA A 95 4.97 10.62 -18.42
C ALA A 95 5.21 12.05 -17.93
N ALA A 96 6.43 12.35 -17.46
CA ALA A 96 6.82 13.70 -17.05
C ALA A 96 6.85 14.68 -18.25
N ALA A 97 7.34 14.24 -19.41
CA ALA A 97 7.34 15.04 -20.64
C ALA A 97 5.89 15.30 -21.13
N LYS A 98 4.99 14.31 -21.01
CA LYS A 98 3.58 14.43 -21.36
C LYS A 98 2.84 15.34 -20.38
N ALA A 99 3.18 15.29 -19.08
CA ALA A 99 2.66 16.20 -18.07
C ALA A 99 3.17 17.64 -18.26
N ALA A 100 4.40 17.82 -18.72
CA ALA A 100 4.97 19.14 -19.03
C ALA A 100 4.48 19.73 -20.36
N ALA A 101 4.02 18.90 -21.29
CA ALA A 101 3.45 19.31 -22.58
C ALA A 101 1.92 19.49 -22.54
N ALA A 102 1.25 19.01 -21.48
CA ALA A 102 -0.13 19.37 -21.24
C ALA A 102 -0.18 20.86 -20.88
N PRO A 103 -1.07 21.67 -21.50
CA PRO A 103 -1.32 23.00 -21.00
C PRO A 103 -1.63 22.85 -19.51
N ALA A 104 -1.03 23.67 -18.67
CA ALA A 104 -1.38 23.73 -17.26
C ALA A 104 -2.90 24.07 -17.23
N GLU A 105 -3.74 23.05 -17.18
CA GLU A 105 -5.06 23.24 -16.65
C GLU A 105 -4.78 23.70 -15.22
N GLU A 106 -5.04 24.97 -14.97
CA GLU A 106 -5.21 25.45 -13.62
C GLU A 106 -6.13 24.43 -12.97
N VAL A 107 -5.59 23.65 -12.04
CA VAL A 107 -6.40 22.84 -11.14
C VAL A 107 -7.20 23.86 -10.36
N LYS A 108 -8.38 24.21 -10.92
CA LYS A 108 -9.34 25.08 -10.28
C LYS A 108 -9.64 24.39 -8.96
N GLU A 109 -9.14 24.95 -7.86
CA GLU A 109 -9.57 24.48 -6.54
C GLU A 109 -11.09 24.62 -6.54
N LEU A 110 -11.78 23.47 -6.55
CA LEU A 110 -13.23 23.44 -6.49
C LEU A 110 -13.65 24.17 -5.22
N SER A 111 -14.60 25.08 -5.34
CA SER A 111 -15.18 25.72 -4.17
C SER A 111 -15.85 24.65 -3.29
N PHE A 112 -16.00 24.96 -2.01
CA PHE A 112 -16.66 24.04 -1.08
C PHE A 112 -18.07 23.62 -1.55
N GLU A 113 -18.81 24.54 -2.17
CA GLU A 113 -20.14 24.29 -2.74
C GLU A 113 -20.08 23.34 -3.96
N GLU A 114 -19.10 23.51 -4.84
CA GLU A 114 -18.86 22.61 -5.97
C GLU A 114 -18.47 21.20 -5.49
N LEU A 115 -17.67 21.07 -4.41
CA LEU A 115 -17.32 19.79 -3.79
C LEU A 115 -18.55 19.10 -3.15
N LEU A 116 -19.43 19.86 -2.49
CA LEU A 116 -20.67 19.33 -1.93
C LEU A 116 -21.66 18.85 -3.02
N ALA A 117 -21.63 19.49 -4.18
CA ALA A 117 -22.45 19.10 -5.34
C ALA A 117 -21.90 17.86 -6.07
N THR A 118 -20.70 17.39 -5.73
CA THR A 118 -20.09 16.21 -6.35
C THR A 118 -20.92 14.98 -5.96
N LYS A 119 -21.61 14.38 -6.94
CA LYS A 119 -22.28 13.09 -6.76
C LYS A 119 -21.23 12.03 -6.55
N VAL A 120 -21.49 11.09 -5.63
CA VAL A 120 -20.68 9.86 -5.53
C VAL A 120 -20.69 9.21 -6.91
N PRO A 121 -19.55 9.10 -7.62
CA PRO A 121 -19.54 8.47 -8.91
C PRO A 121 -19.96 7.01 -8.75
N ALA A 122 -20.82 6.54 -9.66
CA ALA A 122 -21.02 5.09 -9.80
C ALA A 122 -19.67 4.51 -10.20
N ILE A 123 -19.13 3.64 -9.35
CA ILE A 123 -17.83 3.04 -9.60
C ILE A 123 -18.00 2.02 -10.69
N GLU A 124 -17.44 2.31 -11.89
CA GLU A 124 -17.18 1.24 -12.85
C GLU A 124 -16.11 0.34 -12.27
N VAL A 125 -16.50 -0.90 -11.97
CA VAL A 125 -15.59 -1.94 -11.53
C VAL A 125 -14.67 -2.26 -12.71
N VAL A 126 -13.42 -1.87 -12.61
CA VAL A 126 -12.38 -2.36 -13.53
C VAL A 126 -12.11 -3.81 -13.12
N ASP A 127 -12.64 -4.76 -13.90
CA ASP A 127 -12.25 -6.16 -13.77
C ASP A 127 -10.76 -6.27 -14.12
N MET A 128 -9.93 -6.43 -13.10
CA MET A 128 -8.49 -6.59 -13.25
C MET A 128 -8.10 -7.99 -13.73
N GLY A 129 -9.06 -8.87 -14.02
CA GLY A 129 -8.83 -10.25 -14.47
C GLY A 129 -8.12 -11.13 -13.44
N VAL A 130 -8.05 -10.69 -12.20
CA VAL A 130 -7.42 -11.44 -11.12
C VAL A 130 -8.45 -12.41 -10.54
N GLN A 131 -8.28 -13.69 -10.84
CA GLN A 131 -9.08 -14.75 -10.22
C GLN A 131 -8.47 -15.11 -8.86
N TYR A 132 -9.19 -14.81 -7.80
CA TYR A 132 -8.85 -15.26 -6.46
C TYR A 132 -9.37 -16.68 -6.23
N LYS A 133 -8.47 -17.61 -5.86
CA LYS A 133 -8.88 -18.97 -5.46
C LYS A 133 -9.78 -18.88 -4.23
N GLY A 134 -10.96 -19.55 -4.29
CA GLY A 134 -11.89 -19.57 -3.16
C GLY A 134 -12.93 -18.46 -3.13
N HIS A 135 -12.90 -17.52 -4.08
CA HIS A 135 -13.87 -16.44 -4.19
C HIS A 135 -14.85 -16.62 -5.35
N ASN A 136 -16.10 -16.20 -5.15
CA ASN A 136 -17.06 -16.12 -6.24
C ASN A 136 -16.66 -14.97 -7.17
N PRO A 137 -16.26 -15.22 -8.43
CA PRO A 137 -15.80 -14.18 -9.34
C PRO A 137 -16.88 -13.12 -9.68
N GLU A 138 -18.15 -13.43 -9.45
CA GLU A 138 -19.27 -12.51 -9.76
C GLU A 138 -19.48 -11.41 -8.70
N ALA A 139 -18.79 -11.44 -7.54
CA ALA A 139 -19.13 -10.62 -6.38
C ALA A 139 -18.01 -9.69 -5.87
N GLN A 140 -16.83 -9.62 -6.51
CA GLN A 140 -15.71 -8.95 -5.85
C GLN A 140 -15.29 -7.66 -6.51
N THR A 141 -15.93 -6.59 -6.04
CA THR A 141 -15.42 -5.24 -6.14
C THR A 141 -14.38 -5.02 -5.03
N PHE A 142 -13.20 -4.58 -5.37
CA PHE A 142 -12.24 -4.14 -4.36
C PHE A 142 -12.79 -2.90 -3.66
N VAL A 143 -12.89 -2.95 -2.34
CA VAL A 143 -13.46 -1.86 -1.55
C VAL A 143 -12.36 -0.92 -1.06
N THR A 144 -12.47 0.36 -1.39
CA THR A 144 -11.57 1.41 -0.91
C THR A 144 -12.22 2.19 0.23
N ILE A 145 -11.53 2.28 1.37
CA ILE A 145 -11.97 3.01 2.56
C ILE A 145 -11.06 4.22 2.73
N GLY A 146 -11.59 5.43 2.53
CA GLY A 146 -10.81 6.66 2.61
C GLY A 146 -10.49 7.04 4.05
N GLU A 147 -9.20 7.23 4.41
CA GLU A 147 -8.72 7.42 5.79
C GLU A 147 -8.47 8.88 6.21
N ARG A 148 -8.82 9.88 5.37
CA ARG A 148 -8.38 11.27 5.62
C ARG A 148 -9.21 12.02 6.65
N ILE A 149 -10.33 11.48 7.13
CA ILE A 149 -11.12 12.03 8.25
C ILE A 149 -10.60 11.40 9.54
N HIS A 150 -9.42 11.82 9.96
CA HIS A 150 -8.69 11.20 11.07
C HIS A 150 -8.15 12.26 12.05
N CYS A 151 -8.42 12.09 13.33
CA CYS A 151 -8.02 13.02 14.41
C CYS A 151 -6.50 13.12 14.68
N ILE A 152 -5.66 12.32 14.00
CA ILE A 152 -4.21 12.58 13.95
C ILE A 152 -3.94 13.91 13.25
N SER A 153 -4.72 14.27 12.22
CA SER A 153 -4.65 15.58 11.58
C SER A 153 -5.09 16.67 12.57
N PRO A 154 -4.24 17.65 12.88
CA PRO A 154 -4.63 18.75 13.78
C PRO A 154 -5.86 19.53 13.27
N VAL A 155 -5.99 19.67 11.95
CA VAL A 155 -7.14 20.35 11.31
C VAL A 155 -8.42 19.57 11.58
N ILE A 156 -8.42 18.26 11.34
CA ILE A 156 -9.60 17.41 11.57
C ILE A 156 -9.91 17.31 13.06
N ARG A 157 -8.91 17.17 13.92
CA ARG A 157 -9.11 17.16 15.37
C ARG A 157 -9.82 18.43 15.84
N LYS A 158 -9.30 19.60 15.44
CA LYS A 158 -9.92 20.89 15.77
C LYS A 158 -11.36 20.97 15.25
N ALA A 159 -11.60 20.58 14.00
CA ALA A 159 -12.94 20.55 13.41
C ALA A 159 -13.90 19.64 14.18
N MET A 160 -13.45 18.47 14.63
CA MET A 160 -14.23 17.57 15.48
C MET A 160 -14.53 18.19 16.86
N ASP A 161 -13.54 18.85 17.48
CA ASP A 161 -13.69 19.49 18.79
C ASP A 161 -14.67 20.67 18.73
N GLU A 162 -14.58 21.51 17.71
CA GLU A 162 -15.38 22.71 17.53
C GLU A 162 -16.71 22.46 16.78
N ARG A 163 -16.95 21.24 16.28
CA ARG A 163 -18.08 20.89 15.39
C ARG A 163 -18.10 21.76 14.12
N ASP A 164 -16.91 22.10 13.61
CA ASP A 164 -16.77 22.80 12.33
C ASP A 164 -16.94 21.79 11.16
N PRO A 165 -17.99 21.91 10.34
CA PRO A 165 -18.24 20.96 9.26
C PRO A 165 -17.26 21.11 8.09
N ALA A 166 -16.75 22.31 7.81
CA ALA A 166 -16.08 22.64 6.57
C ALA A 166 -14.83 21.75 6.29
N PRO A 167 -13.87 21.58 7.22
CA PRO A 167 -12.70 20.73 6.95
C PRO A 167 -13.06 19.26 6.75
N ILE A 168 -14.10 18.77 7.42
CA ILE A 168 -14.53 17.37 7.35
C ILE A 168 -15.20 17.10 6.01
N LEU A 169 -16.15 17.96 5.61
CA LEU A 169 -16.84 17.85 4.32
C LEU A 169 -15.86 18.00 3.15
N LYS A 170 -14.89 18.92 3.24
CA LYS A 170 -13.82 19.03 2.23
C LYS A 170 -13.06 17.71 2.09
N ARG A 171 -12.63 17.08 3.18
CA ARG A 171 -11.92 15.80 3.14
C ARG A 171 -12.77 14.65 2.61
N ALA A 172 -14.04 14.62 2.97
CA ALA A 172 -14.98 13.63 2.44
C ALA A 172 -15.13 13.77 0.92
N ALA A 173 -15.40 14.99 0.44
CA ALA A 173 -15.56 15.26 -0.99
C ALA A 173 -14.30 14.87 -1.80
N GLU A 174 -13.11 15.24 -1.32
CA GLU A 174 -11.83 14.88 -1.97
C GLU A 174 -11.67 13.36 -2.10
N GLN A 175 -12.02 12.59 -1.07
CA GLN A 175 -11.90 11.13 -1.09
C GLN A 175 -12.95 10.46 -1.98
N ILE A 176 -14.19 10.93 -1.93
CA ILE A 176 -15.27 10.44 -2.80
C ILE A 176 -14.92 10.71 -4.26
N ALA A 177 -14.43 11.91 -4.59
CA ALA A 177 -13.99 12.26 -5.93
C ALA A 177 -12.81 11.40 -6.41
N ALA A 178 -11.95 10.93 -5.48
CA ALA A 178 -10.86 10.00 -5.75
C ALA A 178 -11.29 8.52 -5.85
N GLY A 179 -12.58 8.19 -5.66
CA GLY A 179 -13.13 6.86 -5.82
C GLY A 179 -13.23 6.05 -4.53
N ALA A 180 -13.21 6.69 -3.34
CA ALA A 180 -13.46 5.98 -2.10
C ALA A 180 -14.90 5.45 -2.05
N THR A 181 -15.07 4.17 -1.75
CA THR A 181 -16.37 3.50 -1.60
C THR A 181 -16.95 3.63 -0.20
N TYR A 182 -16.08 3.71 0.79
CA TYR A 182 -16.39 4.01 2.19
C TYR A 182 -15.54 5.19 2.66
N LEU A 183 -16.00 5.90 3.68
CA LEU A 183 -15.19 6.87 4.41
C LEU A 183 -14.93 6.34 5.82
N ASP A 184 -13.68 6.27 6.22
CA ASP A 184 -13.29 6.01 7.60
C ASP A 184 -13.41 7.29 8.41
N VAL A 185 -14.14 7.22 9.52
CA VAL A 185 -14.41 8.35 10.40
C VAL A 185 -13.76 8.10 11.75
N ASN A 186 -12.52 8.56 11.86
CA ASN A 186 -11.74 8.43 13.09
C ASN A 186 -11.91 9.66 13.97
N ILE A 187 -12.61 9.50 15.09
CA ILE A 187 -12.84 10.57 16.07
C ILE A 187 -11.78 10.60 17.19
N GLY A 188 -10.76 9.76 17.11
CA GLY A 188 -9.79 9.54 18.19
C GLY A 188 -10.39 8.78 19.37
N PRO A 189 -9.73 8.76 20.54
CA PRO A 189 -10.22 8.06 21.74
C PRO A 189 -11.51 8.68 22.29
N ALA A 190 -11.72 9.99 22.12
CA ALA A 190 -12.96 10.73 22.43
C ALA A 190 -13.62 10.29 23.75
N GLU A 191 -12.87 10.36 24.85
CA GLU A 191 -13.28 9.84 26.16
C GLU A 191 -14.47 10.62 26.76
N LYS A 192 -14.57 11.92 26.49
CA LYS A 192 -15.55 12.82 27.11
C LYS A 192 -16.86 12.93 26.31
N ASP A 193 -16.75 13.11 24.98
CA ASP A 193 -17.86 13.44 24.08
C ASP A 193 -17.97 12.50 22.88
N GLY A 194 -17.42 11.31 22.99
CA GLY A 194 -17.36 10.33 21.90
C GLY A 194 -18.69 10.02 21.24
N PRO A 195 -19.75 9.69 22.00
CA PRO A 195 -21.08 9.43 21.44
C PRO A 195 -21.62 10.59 20.61
N GLU A 196 -21.60 11.80 21.17
CA GLU A 196 -22.11 13.00 20.51
C GLU A 196 -21.28 13.36 19.27
N ARG A 197 -19.96 13.20 19.36
CA ARG A 197 -19.01 13.45 18.27
C ARG A 197 -19.26 12.50 17.11
N MET A 198 -19.40 11.20 17.37
CA MET A 198 -19.66 10.21 16.33
C MET A 198 -21.04 10.41 15.71
N MET A 199 -22.07 10.63 16.49
CA MET A 199 -23.42 10.93 15.96
C MET A 199 -23.42 12.15 15.06
N TRP A 200 -22.72 13.22 15.46
CA TRP A 200 -22.59 14.44 14.66
C TRP A 200 -21.87 14.15 13.34
N ALA A 201 -20.73 13.47 13.37
CA ALA A 201 -19.93 13.18 12.18
C ALA A 201 -20.70 12.28 11.19
N VAL A 202 -21.39 11.24 11.68
CA VAL A 202 -22.22 10.35 10.85
C VAL A 202 -23.33 11.13 10.15
N LYS A 203 -24.11 11.93 10.90
CA LYS A 203 -25.18 12.75 10.32
C LYS A 203 -24.61 13.74 9.29
N LEU A 204 -23.56 14.47 9.67
CA LEU A 204 -22.92 15.46 8.79
C LEU A 204 -22.55 14.85 7.44
N LEU A 205 -21.89 13.69 7.44
CA LEU A 205 -21.43 13.06 6.22
C LEU A 205 -22.59 12.48 5.39
N GLN A 206 -23.48 11.75 6.02
CA GLN A 206 -24.57 11.09 5.29
C GLN A 206 -25.65 12.06 4.78
N GLU A 207 -25.87 13.18 5.44
CA GLU A 207 -26.82 14.22 4.98
C GLU A 207 -26.21 15.02 3.80
N ASN A 208 -24.90 15.16 3.71
CA ASN A 208 -24.23 15.92 2.65
C ASN A 208 -23.79 15.07 1.44
N PHE A 209 -23.62 13.75 1.58
CA PHE A 209 -23.09 12.87 0.53
C PHE A 209 -23.99 11.67 0.21
N ASN A 210 -25.31 11.88 0.11
CA ASN A 210 -26.28 10.85 -0.30
C ASN A 210 -26.16 9.54 0.47
N ASN A 211 -26.02 9.60 1.80
CA ASN A 211 -25.86 8.44 2.68
C ASN A 211 -24.61 7.60 2.39
N VAL A 212 -23.48 8.26 2.11
CA VAL A 212 -22.20 7.57 1.92
C VAL A 212 -21.96 6.53 3.02
N PRO A 213 -21.52 5.31 2.68
CA PRO A 213 -21.25 4.30 3.69
C PRO A 213 -19.98 4.66 4.48
N LEU A 214 -20.01 4.42 5.80
CA LEU A 214 -18.96 4.85 6.73
C LEU A 214 -18.38 3.68 7.53
N ALA A 215 -17.08 3.74 7.79
CA ALA A 215 -16.41 2.98 8.84
C ALA A 215 -16.28 3.87 10.08
N LEU A 216 -16.77 3.37 11.21
CA LEU A 216 -16.77 4.11 12.47
C LEU A 216 -15.54 3.67 13.27
N ASP A 217 -14.54 4.53 13.33
CA ASP A 217 -13.22 4.22 13.89
C ASP A 217 -12.99 4.94 15.23
N THR A 218 -12.99 4.18 16.28
CA THR A 218 -12.61 4.62 17.63
C THR A 218 -12.48 3.45 18.60
N ALA A 219 -11.61 3.60 19.60
CA ALA A 219 -11.55 2.70 20.75
C ALA A 219 -12.71 2.90 21.75
N ASN A 220 -13.59 3.87 21.53
CA ASN A 220 -14.76 4.13 22.39
C ASN A 220 -15.99 3.39 21.85
N LYS A 221 -16.28 2.20 22.41
CA LYS A 221 -17.42 1.36 22.01
C LYS A 221 -18.75 2.12 22.05
N LYS A 222 -18.99 2.94 23.08
CA LYS A 222 -20.23 3.72 23.22
C LYS A 222 -20.39 4.73 22.08
N ALA A 223 -19.30 5.27 21.57
CA ALA A 223 -19.33 6.19 20.44
C ALA A 223 -19.72 5.47 19.14
N ILE A 224 -19.22 4.25 18.90
CA ILE A 224 -19.65 3.43 17.76
C ILE A 224 -21.13 3.11 17.86
N GLU A 225 -21.61 2.65 19.03
CA GLU A 225 -23.04 2.39 19.27
C GLU A 225 -23.93 3.61 18.97
N ALA A 226 -23.50 4.78 19.41
CA ALA A 226 -24.23 6.02 19.18
C ALA A 226 -24.26 6.40 17.68
N GLY A 227 -23.13 6.25 16.98
CA GLY A 227 -23.05 6.47 15.55
C GLY A 227 -23.95 5.54 14.75
N ILE A 228 -23.95 4.24 15.08
CA ILE A 228 -24.80 3.24 14.41
C ILE A 228 -26.29 3.56 14.58
N LYS A 229 -26.72 4.07 15.75
CA LYS A 229 -28.12 4.42 16.00
C LYS A 229 -28.68 5.51 15.07
N VAL A 230 -27.82 6.38 14.57
CA VAL A 230 -28.20 7.48 13.64
C VAL A 230 -27.81 7.20 12.20
N TYR A 231 -27.19 6.06 11.95
CA TYR A 231 -26.67 5.69 10.63
C TYR A 231 -27.78 5.37 9.65
N ASN A 232 -27.74 5.94 8.45
CA ASN A 232 -28.62 5.59 7.34
C ASN A 232 -27.99 4.49 6.47
N ARG A 233 -28.71 3.38 6.32
CA ARG A 233 -28.23 2.15 5.65
C ARG A 233 -28.54 2.10 4.14
N THR A 234 -29.06 3.17 3.56
CA THR A 234 -29.51 3.17 2.17
C THR A 234 -28.42 2.71 1.18
N ASN A 235 -27.16 3.04 1.46
CA ASN A 235 -26.02 2.71 0.59
C ASN A 235 -25.06 1.65 1.16
N GLY A 236 -25.42 0.98 2.23
CA GLY A 236 -24.63 -0.10 2.80
C GLY A 236 -24.67 -0.18 4.32
N LYS A 237 -24.10 -1.27 4.83
CA LYS A 237 -23.92 -1.49 6.26
C LYS A 237 -22.82 -0.57 6.80
N PRO A 238 -22.92 -0.09 8.07
CA PRO A 238 -21.78 0.54 8.73
C PRO A 238 -20.66 -0.48 8.97
N ILE A 239 -19.43 -0.01 9.00
CA ILE A 239 -18.27 -0.81 9.40
C ILE A 239 -17.87 -0.41 10.84
N VAL A 240 -17.72 -1.38 11.72
CA VAL A 240 -17.11 -1.22 13.05
C VAL A 240 -15.59 -1.37 12.90
N ASN A 241 -14.84 -0.32 13.14
CA ASN A 241 -13.38 -0.31 13.06
C ASN A 241 -12.78 -0.05 14.45
N SER A 242 -12.25 -1.05 15.13
CA SER A 242 -12.10 -2.45 14.83
C SER A 242 -12.18 -3.31 16.11
N ALA A 243 -12.55 -4.57 15.95
CA ALA A 243 -12.34 -5.60 16.97
C ALA A 243 -10.88 -6.10 16.94
N ASP A 244 -10.45 -6.75 18.02
CA ASP A 244 -9.26 -7.58 18.07
C ASP A 244 -9.57 -8.90 18.82
N ALA A 245 -8.68 -9.86 18.79
CA ALA A 245 -8.88 -11.14 19.47
C ALA A 245 -8.67 -11.07 21.00
N GLY A 246 -8.39 -9.88 21.53
CA GLY A 246 -8.16 -9.60 22.94
C GLY A 246 -9.24 -8.71 23.54
N SER A 247 -8.85 -7.55 24.04
CA SER A 247 -9.71 -6.64 24.82
C SER A 247 -10.91 -6.09 24.06
N ARG A 248 -10.85 -6.03 22.73
CA ARG A 248 -11.92 -5.49 21.87
C ARG A 248 -12.72 -6.56 21.13
N ILE A 249 -12.64 -7.83 21.52
CA ILE A 249 -13.41 -8.91 20.88
C ILE A 249 -14.93 -8.63 20.96
N SER A 250 -15.38 -7.94 22.00
CA SER A 250 -16.81 -7.54 22.17
C SER A 250 -17.31 -6.52 21.13
N TYR A 251 -16.45 -5.99 20.26
CA TYR A 251 -16.88 -5.16 19.12
C TYR A 251 -17.53 -6.01 18.02
N ILE A 252 -17.21 -7.32 17.97
CA ILE A 252 -17.92 -8.28 17.12
C ILE A 252 -19.37 -8.42 17.61
N ASP A 253 -19.59 -8.47 18.94
CA ASP A 253 -20.95 -8.53 19.50
C ASP A 253 -21.77 -7.29 19.12
N LEU A 254 -21.10 -6.12 19.16
CA LEU A 254 -21.71 -4.87 18.74
C LEU A 254 -22.09 -4.88 17.26
N ALA A 255 -21.20 -5.36 16.41
CA ALA A 255 -21.44 -5.45 14.97
C ALA A 255 -22.60 -6.43 14.68
N ALA A 256 -22.61 -7.61 15.29
CA ALA A 256 -23.66 -8.61 15.17
C ALA A 256 -25.03 -8.07 15.59
N ALA A 257 -25.09 -7.44 16.77
CA ALA A 257 -26.34 -6.87 17.29
C ALA A 257 -26.93 -5.74 16.44
N ASN A 258 -26.13 -5.16 15.57
CA ASN A 258 -26.51 -4.01 14.75
C ASN A 258 -26.40 -4.28 13.24
N ASP A 259 -26.33 -5.53 12.79
CA ASP A 259 -26.18 -5.87 11.37
C ASP A 259 -25.11 -4.99 10.67
N ALA A 260 -23.93 -4.97 11.24
CA ALA A 260 -22.78 -4.19 10.76
C ALA A 260 -21.64 -5.09 10.30
N ILE A 261 -20.81 -4.61 9.41
CA ILE A 261 -19.51 -5.23 9.09
C ILE A 261 -18.56 -4.93 10.25
N CYS A 262 -17.67 -5.88 10.57
CA CYS A 262 -16.63 -5.68 11.56
C CYS A 262 -15.23 -5.90 10.95
N ILE A 263 -14.36 -4.91 11.05
CA ILE A 263 -12.92 -5.11 10.84
C ILE A 263 -12.39 -5.88 12.04
N ALA A 264 -11.80 -7.04 11.79
CA ALA A 264 -11.28 -7.98 12.77
C ALA A 264 -9.75 -8.01 12.71
N LEU A 265 -9.09 -7.22 13.55
CA LEU A 265 -7.65 -7.13 13.60
C LEU A 265 -7.06 -8.42 14.21
N CYS A 266 -6.27 -9.16 13.42
CA CYS A 266 -5.69 -10.45 13.82
C CYS A 266 -4.50 -10.28 14.79
N SER A 267 -4.77 -9.62 15.91
CA SER A 267 -3.88 -9.38 17.04
C SER A 267 -4.64 -9.50 18.36
N ALA A 268 -3.94 -9.58 19.49
CA ALA A 268 -4.56 -9.57 20.83
C ALA A 268 -3.81 -8.54 21.71
N ASP A 269 -3.01 -9.00 22.67
CA ASP A 269 -2.21 -8.13 23.57
C ASP A 269 -0.96 -7.56 22.88
N GLY A 270 -0.80 -7.77 21.58
CA GLY A 270 0.32 -7.32 20.76
C GLY A 270 0.25 -7.85 19.33
N ILE A 271 1.30 -7.57 18.58
CA ILE A 271 1.46 -8.08 17.21
C ILE A 271 1.63 -9.61 17.27
N ALA A 272 0.89 -10.35 16.45
CA ALA A 272 1.05 -11.79 16.33
C ALA A 272 2.51 -12.14 15.94
N LYS A 273 3.10 -13.10 16.62
CA LYS A 273 4.52 -13.49 16.41
C LYS A 273 4.77 -14.08 15.03
N ASP A 274 3.78 -14.81 14.49
CA ASP A 274 3.81 -15.50 13.21
C ASP A 274 2.39 -15.66 12.61
N ASN A 275 2.30 -16.31 11.46
CA ASN A 275 1.01 -16.52 10.79
C ASN A 275 0.16 -17.60 11.44
N GLU A 276 0.74 -18.54 12.19
CA GLU A 276 -0.03 -19.52 12.96
C GLU A 276 -0.84 -18.82 14.05
N GLU A 277 -0.20 -17.94 14.83
CA GLU A 277 -0.88 -17.14 15.85
C GLU A 277 -1.88 -16.18 15.23
N ARG A 278 -1.56 -15.56 14.09
CA ARG A 278 -2.47 -14.67 13.36
C ARG A 278 -3.74 -15.40 12.90
N MET A 279 -3.60 -16.61 12.35
CA MET A 279 -4.74 -17.44 11.94
C MET A 279 -5.55 -17.91 13.15
N LYS A 280 -4.91 -18.23 14.28
CA LYS A 280 -5.62 -18.54 15.53
C LYS A 280 -6.48 -17.37 15.99
N HIS A 281 -5.99 -16.13 15.92
CA HIS A 281 -6.78 -14.94 16.21
C HIS A 281 -7.93 -14.77 15.22
N CYS A 282 -7.68 -14.98 13.93
CA CYS A 282 -8.69 -14.96 12.88
C CYS A 282 -9.83 -15.94 13.20
N HIS A 283 -9.52 -17.20 13.43
CA HIS A 283 -10.52 -18.25 13.72
C HIS A 283 -11.30 -17.98 14.99
N ASN A 284 -10.65 -17.51 16.07
CA ASN A 284 -11.35 -17.12 17.29
C ASN A 284 -12.40 -16.03 17.05
N MET A 285 -12.05 -15.00 16.27
CA MET A 285 -12.98 -13.92 15.92
C MET A 285 -14.06 -14.38 14.96
N LEU A 286 -13.73 -15.27 14.00
CA LEU A 286 -14.70 -15.88 13.08
C LEU A 286 -15.72 -16.71 13.84
N GLU A 287 -15.30 -17.62 14.71
CA GLU A 287 -16.18 -18.42 15.55
C GLU A 287 -17.10 -17.54 16.39
N ARG A 288 -16.57 -16.46 16.97
CA ARG A 288 -17.37 -15.50 17.74
C ARG A 288 -18.47 -14.88 16.88
N GLY A 289 -18.14 -14.37 15.69
CA GLY A 289 -19.12 -13.76 14.80
C GLY A 289 -20.19 -14.75 14.34
N LEU A 290 -19.77 -15.94 13.89
CA LEU A 290 -20.70 -17.00 13.46
C LEU A 290 -21.62 -17.44 14.59
N SER A 291 -21.13 -17.56 15.83
CA SER A 291 -21.95 -17.91 17.00
C SER A 291 -23.02 -16.87 17.34
N LEU A 292 -22.81 -15.63 16.88
CA LEU A 292 -23.75 -14.51 17.04
C LEU A 292 -24.67 -14.32 15.83
N GLY A 293 -24.58 -15.20 14.82
CA GLY A 293 -25.40 -15.17 13.61
C GLY A 293 -24.90 -14.21 12.52
N MET A 294 -23.65 -13.72 12.59
CA MET A 294 -23.03 -12.98 11.49
C MET A 294 -22.68 -13.93 10.34
N GLU A 295 -22.70 -13.42 9.13
CA GLU A 295 -22.09 -14.12 8.01
C GLU A 295 -20.57 -13.90 8.01
N ALA A 296 -19.79 -14.88 7.52
CA ALA A 296 -18.34 -14.75 7.41
C ALA A 296 -17.94 -13.53 6.55
N THR A 297 -18.78 -13.14 5.60
CA THR A 297 -18.59 -11.98 4.72
C THR A 297 -18.74 -10.63 5.43
N ASP A 298 -19.31 -10.60 6.62
CA ASP A 298 -19.41 -9.39 7.45
C ASP A 298 -18.20 -9.22 8.40
N LEU A 299 -17.27 -10.16 8.39
CA LEU A 299 -15.99 -10.05 9.09
C LEU A 299 -14.87 -9.81 8.09
N TRP A 300 -14.18 -8.68 8.21
CA TRP A 300 -13.05 -8.31 7.35
C TRP A 300 -11.76 -8.37 8.14
N PHE A 301 -10.96 -9.40 7.88
CA PHE A 301 -9.76 -9.70 8.66
C PHE A 301 -8.60 -8.80 8.27
N ASP A 302 -8.03 -8.12 9.25
CA ASP A 302 -6.84 -7.27 9.09
C ASP A 302 -5.60 -8.01 9.61
N PRO A 303 -4.63 -8.35 8.73
CA PRO A 303 -3.40 -9.01 9.13
C PRO A 303 -2.48 -8.11 9.96
N LEU A 304 -2.80 -6.83 10.11
CA LEU A 304 -1.98 -5.74 10.64
C LEU A 304 -0.79 -5.43 9.72
N PHE A 305 -0.97 -4.48 8.82
CA PHE A 305 0.13 -3.97 8.00
C PHE A 305 1.18 -3.27 8.88
N LEU A 306 2.40 -3.79 8.83
CA LEU A 306 3.52 -3.34 9.65
C LEU A 306 4.33 -2.25 8.96
N VAL A 307 4.94 -1.37 9.74
CA VAL A 307 5.85 -0.34 9.21
C VAL A 307 7.06 -1.02 8.58
N VAL A 308 7.38 -0.69 7.31
CA VAL A 308 8.56 -1.26 6.62
C VAL A 308 9.84 -0.94 7.40
N LYS A 309 9.97 0.32 7.88
CA LYS A 309 11.18 0.75 8.60
C LYS A 309 11.38 -0.04 9.88
N GLY A 310 12.38 -0.90 9.89
CA GLY A 310 12.74 -1.73 11.03
C GLY A 310 11.99 -3.08 11.12
N MET A 311 11.05 -3.36 10.18
CA MET A 311 10.28 -4.60 10.13
C MET A 311 10.21 -5.17 8.70
N GLN A 312 11.28 -5.01 7.93
CA GLN A 312 11.35 -5.45 6.53
C GLN A 312 11.17 -6.97 6.39
N ASP A 313 11.71 -7.72 7.34
CA ASP A 313 11.63 -9.18 7.40
C ASP A 313 10.21 -9.71 7.65
N LYS A 314 9.32 -8.87 8.20
CA LYS A 314 7.93 -9.23 8.51
C LYS A 314 6.93 -8.94 7.39
N GLN A 315 7.34 -8.24 6.34
CA GLN A 315 6.39 -7.82 5.28
C GLN A 315 5.80 -9.00 4.51
N MET A 316 6.61 -10.03 4.24
CA MET A 316 6.13 -11.24 3.58
C MET A 316 5.17 -12.05 4.44
N ASP A 317 5.34 -12.04 5.78
CA ASP A 317 4.40 -12.69 6.69
C ASP A 317 3.00 -12.07 6.59
N VAL A 318 2.91 -10.74 6.46
CA VAL A 318 1.65 -10.02 6.28
C VAL A 318 0.98 -10.38 4.95
N LEU A 319 1.73 -10.39 3.85
CA LEU A 319 1.22 -10.79 2.54
C LEU A 319 0.77 -12.26 2.52
N ASN A 320 1.53 -13.14 3.14
CA ASN A 320 1.17 -14.56 3.27
C ASN A 320 -0.10 -14.75 4.13
N ALA A 321 -0.32 -13.92 5.15
CA ALA A 321 -1.56 -13.96 5.94
C ALA A 321 -2.79 -13.64 5.09
N ILE A 322 -2.69 -12.62 4.22
CA ILE A 322 -3.78 -12.28 3.29
C ILE A 322 -4.11 -13.48 2.39
N LYS A 323 -3.07 -14.18 1.90
CA LYS A 323 -3.28 -15.39 1.12
C LYS A 323 -3.99 -16.48 1.92
N LEU A 324 -3.62 -16.69 3.19
CA LEU A 324 -4.28 -17.67 4.05
C LEU A 324 -5.75 -17.33 4.26
N PHE A 325 -6.10 -16.06 4.48
CA PHE A 325 -7.50 -15.63 4.56
C PHE A 325 -8.25 -15.91 3.26
N ALA A 326 -7.64 -15.60 2.11
CA ALA A 326 -8.22 -15.84 0.79
C ALA A 326 -8.41 -17.34 0.51
N ASP A 327 -7.45 -18.19 0.88
CA ASP A 327 -7.53 -19.65 0.70
C ASP A 327 -8.69 -20.26 1.52
N GLU A 328 -9.11 -19.62 2.63
CA GLU A 328 -10.27 -19.99 3.44
C GLU A 328 -11.58 -19.29 2.99
N GLY A 329 -11.55 -18.47 1.93
CA GLY A 329 -12.72 -17.74 1.43
C GLY A 329 -13.11 -16.52 2.29
N LEU A 330 -12.23 -16.04 3.16
CA LEU A 330 -12.48 -14.92 4.06
C LEU A 330 -12.15 -13.59 3.41
N LYS A 331 -12.92 -12.56 3.76
CA LYS A 331 -12.63 -11.17 3.35
C LYS A 331 -11.50 -10.59 4.19
N SER A 332 -10.68 -9.76 3.57
CA SER A 332 -9.58 -9.09 4.25
C SER A 332 -9.51 -7.60 3.96
N THR A 333 -8.92 -6.86 4.88
CA THR A 333 -8.72 -5.42 4.82
C THR A 333 -7.40 -5.02 5.47
N GLY A 334 -7.08 -3.74 5.49
CA GLY A 334 -6.00 -3.21 6.33
C GLY A 334 -5.60 -1.79 5.99
N GLY A 335 -4.97 -1.11 6.95
CA GLY A 335 -4.46 0.25 6.82
C GLY A 335 -3.13 0.29 6.07
N LEU A 336 -3.15 0.55 4.76
CA LEU A 336 -1.94 0.53 3.93
C LEU A 336 -0.92 1.60 4.31
N SER A 337 -1.37 2.78 4.74
CA SER A 337 -0.47 3.88 5.11
C SER A 337 0.40 3.58 6.35
N ASN A 338 0.04 2.55 7.13
CA ASN A 338 0.89 2.06 8.21
C ASN A 338 2.24 1.58 7.68
N ASN A 339 2.26 0.91 6.53
CA ASN A 339 3.48 0.36 5.92
C ASN A 339 4.51 1.45 5.60
N SER A 340 4.08 2.55 5.03
CA SER A 340 4.94 3.67 4.64
C SER A 340 5.19 4.69 5.76
N ASN A 341 4.70 4.44 6.97
CA ASN A 341 4.87 5.37 8.08
C ASN A 341 6.36 5.59 8.40
N GLY A 342 6.75 6.88 8.55
CA GLY A 342 8.15 7.26 8.74
C GLY A 342 9.02 7.26 7.47
N ALA A 343 8.48 6.91 6.30
CA ALA A 343 9.15 7.10 5.03
C ALA A 343 9.03 8.57 4.54
N PRO A 344 9.95 9.02 3.64
CA PRO A 344 9.85 10.35 3.03
C PRO A 344 8.51 10.53 2.28
N LYS A 345 7.90 11.72 2.43
CA LYS A 345 6.55 11.99 1.89
C LYS A 345 6.39 11.69 0.39
N ASN A 346 7.41 11.98 -0.40
CA ASN A 346 7.41 11.73 -1.85
C ASN A 346 7.52 10.25 -2.24
N VAL A 347 7.92 9.37 -1.32
CA VAL A 347 8.07 7.93 -1.55
C VAL A 347 6.83 7.16 -1.09
N ARG A 348 6.11 7.68 -0.08
CA ARG A 348 4.96 7.00 0.52
C ARG A 348 3.90 6.54 -0.49
N PRO A 349 3.42 7.39 -1.43
CA PRO A 349 2.42 6.96 -2.40
C PRO A 349 2.90 5.79 -3.28
N ILE A 350 4.19 5.77 -3.62
CA ILE A 350 4.79 4.68 -4.42
C ILE A 350 4.81 3.38 -3.60
N MET A 351 5.22 3.46 -2.34
CA MET A 351 5.23 2.31 -1.43
C MET A 351 3.82 1.74 -1.24
N ASP A 352 2.86 2.60 -0.94
CA ASP A 352 1.47 2.21 -0.68
C ASP A 352 0.82 1.61 -1.94
N SER A 353 1.06 2.19 -3.13
CA SER A 353 0.58 1.64 -4.41
C SER A 353 1.21 0.29 -4.74
N ALA A 354 2.50 0.11 -4.48
CA ALA A 354 3.16 -1.18 -4.69
C ALA A 354 2.61 -2.24 -3.74
N LEU A 355 2.43 -1.87 -2.46
CA LEU A 355 1.92 -2.80 -1.45
C LEU A 355 0.48 -3.24 -1.76
N VAL A 356 -0.42 -2.31 -2.14
CA VAL A 356 -1.79 -2.69 -2.45
C VAL A 356 -1.84 -3.65 -3.64
N ALA A 357 -1.05 -3.42 -4.69
CA ALA A 357 -0.97 -4.34 -5.83
C ALA A 357 -0.50 -5.73 -5.41
N MET A 358 0.55 -5.82 -4.58
CA MET A 358 1.04 -7.09 -4.04
C MET A 358 0.01 -7.78 -3.16
N ALA A 359 -0.69 -7.03 -2.30
CA ALA A 359 -1.71 -7.56 -1.41
C ALA A 359 -2.96 -8.04 -2.18
N MET A 360 -3.39 -7.31 -3.22
CA MET A 360 -4.47 -7.76 -4.11
C MET A 360 -4.12 -9.06 -4.82
N MET A 361 -2.88 -9.24 -5.25
CA MET A 361 -2.42 -10.51 -5.83
C MET A 361 -2.46 -11.68 -4.83
N GLN A 362 -2.44 -11.40 -3.53
CA GLN A 362 -2.61 -12.41 -2.47
C GLN A 362 -4.09 -12.59 -2.06
N GLY A 363 -5.00 -11.79 -2.60
CA GLY A 363 -6.44 -11.91 -2.34
C GLY A 363 -7.01 -10.86 -1.38
N LEU A 364 -6.33 -9.73 -1.18
CA LEU A 364 -6.89 -8.61 -0.40
C LEU A 364 -8.17 -8.11 -1.06
N THR A 365 -9.26 -7.99 -0.29
CA THR A 365 -10.59 -7.62 -0.79
C THR A 365 -10.96 -6.15 -0.53
N SER A 366 -10.29 -5.52 0.40
CA SER A 366 -10.50 -4.10 0.73
C SER A 366 -9.25 -3.48 1.35
N ALA A 367 -9.17 -2.15 1.37
CA ALA A 367 -8.08 -1.44 2.03
C ALA A 367 -8.50 -0.06 2.52
N ILE A 368 -7.94 0.33 3.67
CA ILE A 368 -8.00 1.69 4.19
C ILE A 368 -6.83 2.46 3.57
N VAL A 369 -7.13 3.48 2.80
CA VAL A 369 -6.20 4.16 1.90
C VAL A 369 -6.34 5.67 1.93
N ASN A 370 -5.25 6.35 1.51
CA ASN A 370 -5.21 7.82 1.38
C ASN A 370 -5.30 8.23 -0.09
#